data_0a4d2228f3707d0f0dd5a37aa460dceb
#
_entry.id   0a4d2228f3707d0f0dd5a37aa460dceb
#
_cell.length_a   1.000
_cell.length_b   1.000
_cell.length_c   1.000
_cell.angle_alpha   90.00
_cell.angle_beta   90.00
_cell.angle_gamma   90.00
#
_symmetry.space_group_name_H-M   'P 1'
#
loop_
_entity.id
_entity.type
_entity.pdbx_description
1 polymer ?
#
loop_
_entity_poly.entity_id
_entity_poly.type
_entity_poly.pdbx_seq_one_letter_code
_entity_poly.pdbx_strand_id
1 'polypeptide(L)'
;QPNKPQNDKDTSHLESEDFFTDRAHVADETVQIIDATTKTKPLGHVGEKFHDTVLLQGRVPEGSQADATLYRQVDGDDSSKDEEVLTTKRTTLSEGQAFADLEDVTVDKVGVYYWREHVYVPTKHTTSADHDKKVEVEKTPTITGKPRVSNETVNVVNVTTTTHRLEESGTKLQDKAKIEGNVVDGSYIIFTLWKQSDGDDSSKDEKVFTSDKVMLKAGQKEADSPTYEVKETGTYYWRESIYNPVEDADIPPCVPPTGNTDEDHPCDTPVHTEKPRTPGETTDVVKVTTKAQTNGTATKPVKDTALIEGKIPNDDYELVFELWKQNGNDVKDDKKVATTDAVNVPQNATTVDSPEVTPSDAGTYYWREKLVEKSTKRLVHYGDARVPGETVIVGELAKTGIASGFIIPLIGMLAVLGLGLAVISEGKRRIASLSNGAHLSGSTK
;
A
#
# COMPACT_ATOMS: atom_id res chain seq x y z
N GLN A 1 -86.03 -73.54 -3.04
CA GLN A 1 -84.69 -74.05 -2.86
C GLN A 1 -83.76 -73.49 -3.85
N PRO A 2 -82.59 -73.01 -3.45
CA PRO A 2 -81.73 -72.14 -4.30
C PRO A 2 -80.72 -73.02 -5.06
N ASN A 3 -80.56 -72.66 -6.31
CA ASN A 3 -79.55 -73.18 -7.20
C ASN A 3 -78.15 -72.72 -6.81
N LYS A 4 -77.24 -73.62 -6.76
CA LYS A 4 -75.84 -73.52 -6.52
C LYS A 4 -75.18 -72.95 -7.79
N PRO A 5 -74.36 -71.91 -7.80
CA PRO A 5 -73.64 -71.51 -8.97
C PRO A 5 -72.47 -72.45 -9.24
N GLN A 6 -72.34 -72.80 -10.49
CA GLN A 6 -71.33 -73.63 -11.06
C GLN A 6 -70.03 -72.78 -11.19
N ASN A 7 -68.99 -73.37 -10.66
CA ASN A 7 -67.66 -72.82 -10.66
C ASN A 7 -67.00 -73.18 -12.00
N ASP A 8 -67.02 -72.26 -12.97
CA ASP A 8 -66.16 -72.39 -14.11
C ASP A 8 -64.85 -71.68 -13.81
N LYS A 9 -63.89 -72.53 -13.53
CA LYS A 9 -62.49 -72.19 -13.57
C LYS A 9 -62.02 -72.37 -15.02
N ASP A 10 -62.22 -71.33 -15.80
CA ASP A 10 -61.41 -71.14 -16.99
C ASP A 10 -60.28 -70.16 -16.66
N THR A 11 -59.22 -70.75 -16.14
CA THR A 11 -57.90 -70.05 -16.06
C THR A 11 -57.15 -70.39 -17.34
N SER A 12 -57.72 -70.00 -18.47
CA SER A 12 -56.94 -70.01 -19.68
C SER A 12 -56.04 -68.77 -19.67
N HIS A 13 -54.81 -69.00 -19.55
CA HIS A 13 -53.66 -68.25 -20.06
C HIS A 13 -53.94 -66.78 -20.33
N LEU A 14 -53.86 -65.94 -19.30
CA LEU A 14 -53.25 -64.67 -19.48
C LEU A 14 -51.77 -64.98 -19.68
N GLU A 15 -51.38 -65.10 -20.95
CA GLU A 15 -50.00 -64.88 -21.32
C GLU A 15 -49.59 -63.59 -20.63
N SER A 16 -48.66 -63.66 -19.70
CA SER A 16 -47.97 -62.49 -19.19
C SER A 16 -47.37 -61.88 -20.41
N GLU A 17 -47.95 -60.79 -20.89
CA GLU A 17 -47.22 -59.87 -21.71
C GLU A 17 -46.00 -59.55 -20.81
N ASP A 18 -44.85 -60.09 -21.17
CA ASP A 18 -43.56 -59.67 -20.67
C ASP A 18 -43.44 -58.20 -21.08
N PHE A 19 -43.95 -57.32 -20.19
CA PHE A 19 -43.53 -55.94 -20.24
C PHE A 19 -42.02 -55.99 -19.99
N PHE A 20 -41.27 -55.86 -21.08
CA PHE A 20 -39.86 -55.62 -21.00
C PHE A 20 -39.68 -54.29 -20.25
N THR A 21 -39.60 -54.39 -18.93
CA THR A 21 -39.11 -53.30 -18.14
C THR A 21 -37.59 -53.35 -18.27
N ASP A 22 -37.03 -52.46 -19.01
CA ASP A 22 -35.59 -52.31 -19.10
C ASP A 22 -34.99 -52.25 -17.69
N ARG A 23 -33.83 -52.83 -17.57
CA ARG A 23 -33.11 -52.79 -16.26
C ARG A 23 -32.82 -51.32 -15.95
N ALA A 24 -33.15 -50.90 -14.76
CA ALA A 24 -32.74 -49.60 -14.27
C ALA A 24 -31.22 -49.46 -14.41
N HIS A 25 -30.78 -48.33 -14.86
CA HIS A 25 -29.37 -47.97 -15.07
C HIS A 25 -28.64 -48.72 -16.20
N VAL A 26 -29.28 -48.95 -17.33
CA VAL A 26 -28.59 -49.43 -18.54
C VAL A 26 -27.73 -48.28 -19.07
N ALA A 27 -26.45 -48.53 -19.28
CA ALA A 27 -25.47 -47.47 -19.62
C ALA A 27 -25.84 -46.73 -20.92
N ASP A 28 -26.38 -47.44 -21.92
CA ASP A 28 -26.75 -46.89 -23.19
C ASP A 28 -28.08 -46.09 -23.16
N GLU A 29 -28.85 -46.19 -22.07
CA GLU A 29 -30.13 -45.51 -21.85
C GLU A 29 -30.05 -44.44 -20.75
N THR A 30 -28.86 -44.22 -20.20
CA THR A 30 -28.63 -43.26 -19.14
C THR A 30 -28.15 -41.94 -19.77
N VAL A 31 -28.90 -40.86 -19.59
CA VAL A 31 -28.50 -39.49 -19.93
C VAL A 31 -27.93 -38.83 -18.68
N GLN A 32 -26.70 -38.39 -18.74
CA GLN A 32 -26.09 -37.55 -17.71
C GLN A 32 -26.36 -36.08 -18.02
N ILE A 33 -27.01 -35.40 -17.11
CA ILE A 33 -27.22 -33.94 -17.20
C ILE A 33 -26.12 -33.29 -16.34
N ILE A 34 -25.32 -32.49 -16.98
CA ILE A 34 -24.26 -31.70 -16.33
C ILE A 34 -24.50 -30.24 -16.63
N ASP A 35 -24.08 -29.38 -15.70
CA ASP A 35 -24.02 -27.94 -15.84
C ASP A 35 -22.65 -27.47 -15.41
N ALA A 36 -22.21 -26.33 -15.95
CA ALA A 36 -20.92 -25.74 -15.59
C ALA A 36 -21.08 -24.23 -15.45
N THR A 37 -20.41 -23.71 -14.47
CA THR A 37 -20.24 -22.25 -14.25
C THR A 37 -18.81 -22.01 -13.82
N THR A 38 -18.35 -20.78 -13.90
CA THR A 38 -17.06 -20.42 -13.33
C THR A 38 -17.22 -19.49 -12.14
N LYS A 39 -16.17 -19.42 -11.33
CA LYS A 39 -16.10 -18.49 -10.23
C LYS A 39 -14.71 -17.87 -10.17
N THR A 40 -14.66 -16.58 -10.35
CA THR A 40 -13.42 -15.79 -10.26
C THR A 40 -13.50 -14.75 -9.15
N LYS A 41 -12.35 -14.25 -8.70
CA LYS A 41 -12.31 -13.09 -7.81
C LYS A 41 -12.73 -11.84 -8.59
N PRO A 42 -13.56 -10.96 -7.99
CA PRO A 42 -14.14 -9.84 -8.74
C PRO A 42 -13.16 -8.73 -9.08
N LEU A 43 -11.95 -8.69 -8.47
CA LEU A 43 -10.92 -7.69 -8.71
C LEU A 43 -9.60 -8.36 -9.08
N GLY A 44 -8.94 -7.85 -10.12
CA GLY A 44 -7.58 -8.16 -10.55
C GLY A 44 -6.75 -6.90 -10.71
N HIS A 45 -5.42 -7.04 -10.85
CA HIS A 45 -4.50 -5.94 -11.12
C HIS A 45 -3.68 -6.23 -12.38
N VAL A 46 -3.36 -5.19 -13.17
CA VAL A 46 -2.52 -5.36 -14.36
C VAL A 46 -1.17 -5.99 -13.97
N GLY A 47 -0.74 -6.98 -14.74
CA GLY A 47 0.52 -7.68 -14.53
C GLY A 47 0.53 -8.70 -13.40
N GLU A 48 -0.52 -8.78 -12.57
CA GLU A 48 -0.65 -9.81 -11.54
C GLU A 48 -1.40 -11.03 -12.08
N LYS A 49 -1.14 -12.17 -11.45
CA LYS A 49 -1.79 -13.43 -11.81
C LYS A 49 -3.16 -13.53 -11.19
N PHE A 50 -4.12 -13.97 -11.99
CA PHE A 50 -5.42 -14.41 -11.50
C PHE A 50 -5.86 -15.65 -12.28
N HIS A 51 -6.75 -16.43 -11.68
CA HIS A 51 -7.27 -17.65 -12.27
C HIS A 51 -8.77 -17.75 -12.09
N ASP A 52 -9.33 -18.72 -12.78
CA ASP A 52 -10.72 -19.10 -12.68
C ASP A 52 -10.84 -20.57 -12.33
N THR A 53 -11.96 -20.92 -11.72
CA THR A 53 -12.29 -22.30 -11.37
C THR A 53 -13.62 -22.67 -12.03
N VAL A 54 -13.62 -23.71 -12.86
CA VAL A 54 -14.84 -24.28 -13.41
C VAL A 54 -15.53 -25.11 -12.34
N LEU A 55 -16.75 -24.74 -11.96
CA LEU A 55 -17.61 -25.47 -11.04
C LEU A 55 -18.55 -26.36 -11.85
N LEU A 56 -18.57 -27.65 -11.55
CA LEU A 56 -19.29 -28.68 -12.27
C LEU A 56 -20.45 -29.22 -11.42
N GLN A 57 -21.64 -29.19 -11.96
CA GLN A 57 -22.83 -29.80 -11.35
C GLN A 57 -23.24 -31.05 -12.12
N GLY A 58 -23.68 -32.09 -11.41
CA GLY A 58 -23.95 -33.39 -11.98
C GLY A 58 -22.72 -34.31 -12.02
N ARG A 59 -22.84 -35.49 -12.60
CA ARG A 59 -21.75 -36.47 -12.68
C ARG A 59 -21.05 -36.36 -14.03
N VAL A 60 -19.86 -35.73 -14.02
CA VAL A 60 -19.03 -35.60 -15.22
C VAL A 60 -18.46 -36.97 -15.61
N PRO A 61 -18.55 -37.40 -16.88
CA PRO A 61 -17.95 -38.64 -17.34
C PRO A 61 -16.42 -38.64 -17.24
N GLU A 62 -15.82 -39.80 -16.95
CA GLU A 62 -14.36 -39.98 -16.96
C GLU A 62 -13.75 -39.55 -18.31
N GLY A 63 -12.66 -38.79 -18.28
CA GLY A 63 -11.97 -38.32 -19.47
C GLY A 63 -12.61 -37.08 -20.14
N SER A 64 -13.66 -36.51 -19.55
CA SER A 64 -14.14 -35.17 -19.96
C SER A 64 -13.01 -34.15 -19.81
N GLN A 65 -13.11 -33.04 -20.52
CA GLN A 65 -12.12 -31.96 -20.43
C GLN A 65 -12.82 -30.62 -20.21
N ALA A 66 -12.12 -29.70 -19.56
CA ALA A 66 -12.59 -28.32 -19.39
C ALA A 66 -11.48 -27.33 -19.76
N ASP A 67 -11.86 -26.24 -20.35
CA ASP A 67 -11.07 -25.01 -20.51
C ASP A 67 -11.97 -23.79 -20.31
N ALA A 68 -11.40 -22.58 -20.29
CA ALA A 68 -12.16 -21.35 -20.38
C ALA A 68 -11.46 -20.34 -21.27
N THR A 69 -12.26 -19.47 -21.88
CA THR A 69 -11.78 -18.34 -22.66
C THR A 69 -12.03 -17.06 -21.89
N LEU A 70 -10.97 -16.26 -21.74
CA LEU A 70 -11.03 -14.92 -21.15
C LEU A 70 -11.35 -13.90 -22.25
N TYR A 71 -12.39 -13.12 -22.04
CA TYR A 71 -12.80 -12.02 -22.90
C TYR A 71 -12.61 -10.68 -22.18
N ARG A 72 -12.21 -9.65 -22.92
CA ARG A 72 -12.24 -8.26 -22.48
C ARG A 72 -13.52 -7.62 -23.00
N GLN A 73 -14.32 -7.10 -22.07
CA GLN A 73 -15.55 -6.39 -22.41
C GLN A 73 -15.23 -5.08 -23.13
N VAL A 74 -15.84 -4.86 -24.30
CA VAL A 74 -15.85 -3.56 -24.96
C VAL A 74 -17.13 -2.80 -24.61
N ASP A 75 -17.13 -1.49 -24.86
CA ASP A 75 -18.28 -0.65 -24.56
C ASP A 75 -19.54 -1.11 -25.30
N GLY A 76 -20.66 -1.03 -24.61
CA GLY A 76 -21.99 -1.41 -25.10
C GLY A 76 -22.42 -2.81 -24.67
N ASP A 77 -23.68 -3.17 -25.05
CA ASP A 77 -24.33 -4.40 -24.56
C ASP A 77 -24.09 -5.63 -25.47
N ASP A 78 -23.46 -5.43 -26.61
CA ASP A 78 -23.25 -6.49 -27.61
C ASP A 78 -21.96 -7.28 -27.30
N SER A 79 -22.11 -8.41 -26.61
CA SER A 79 -21.00 -9.28 -26.27
C SER A 79 -20.29 -9.95 -27.45
N SER A 80 -20.90 -9.91 -28.65
CA SER A 80 -20.25 -10.44 -29.87
C SER A 80 -19.07 -9.59 -30.34
N LYS A 81 -18.91 -8.39 -29.78
CA LYS A 81 -17.82 -7.46 -30.07
C LYS A 81 -16.70 -7.52 -29.02
N ASP A 82 -16.89 -8.31 -27.98
CA ASP A 82 -15.87 -8.44 -26.93
C ASP A 82 -14.59 -9.07 -27.47
N GLU A 83 -13.47 -8.58 -26.99
CA GLU A 83 -12.14 -9.01 -27.43
C GLU A 83 -11.78 -10.33 -26.75
N GLU A 84 -11.57 -11.39 -27.53
CA GLU A 84 -10.98 -12.62 -27.04
C GLU A 84 -9.51 -12.37 -26.69
N VAL A 85 -9.14 -12.63 -25.45
CA VAL A 85 -7.78 -12.39 -24.92
C VAL A 85 -6.95 -13.66 -25.02
N LEU A 86 -7.47 -14.75 -24.47
CA LEU A 86 -6.81 -16.06 -24.48
C LEU A 86 -7.81 -17.17 -24.16
N THR A 87 -7.45 -18.40 -24.51
CA THR A 87 -8.10 -19.62 -24.02
C THR A 87 -7.09 -20.45 -23.24
N THR A 88 -7.47 -20.91 -22.03
CA THR A 88 -6.62 -21.75 -21.19
C THR A 88 -6.39 -23.12 -21.80
N LYS A 89 -5.40 -23.85 -21.31
CA LYS A 89 -5.20 -25.24 -21.70
C LYS A 89 -6.33 -26.11 -21.14
N ARG A 90 -6.71 -27.10 -21.92
CA ARG A 90 -7.68 -28.12 -21.48
C ARG A 90 -7.14 -28.94 -20.31
N THR A 91 -7.94 -29.01 -19.24
CA THR A 91 -7.71 -29.87 -18.09
C THR A 91 -8.60 -31.10 -18.21
N THR A 92 -8.04 -32.31 -18.05
CA THR A 92 -8.78 -33.55 -18.03
C THR A 92 -9.46 -33.76 -16.69
N LEU A 93 -10.72 -34.16 -16.71
CA LEU A 93 -11.57 -34.36 -15.55
C LEU A 93 -11.72 -35.85 -15.25
N SER A 94 -11.69 -36.19 -13.97
CA SER A 94 -12.07 -37.52 -13.48
C SER A 94 -13.58 -37.67 -13.33
N GLU A 95 -14.07 -38.90 -13.31
CA GLU A 95 -15.50 -39.17 -13.16
C GLU A 95 -16.06 -38.52 -11.88
N GLY A 96 -17.13 -37.73 -12.03
CA GLY A 96 -17.79 -37.08 -10.92
C GLY A 96 -17.01 -35.93 -10.28
N GLN A 97 -15.95 -35.44 -10.91
CA GLN A 97 -15.20 -34.27 -10.44
C GLN A 97 -16.10 -33.05 -10.37
N ALA A 98 -16.08 -32.31 -9.25
CA ALA A 98 -16.99 -31.21 -8.98
C ALA A 98 -16.41 -29.84 -9.38
N PHE A 99 -15.09 -29.74 -9.59
CA PHE A 99 -14.44 -28.49 -10.00
C PHE A 99 -13.16 -28.79 -10.78
N ALA A 100 -12.72 -27.80 -11.58
CA ALA A 100 -11.42 -27.83 -12.24
C ALA A 100 -10.77 -26.45 -12.16
N ASP A 101 -9.57 -26.40 -11.53
CA ASP A 101 -8.76 -25.19 -11.50
C ASP A 101 -8.09 -25.02 -12.87
N LEU A 102 -8.18 -23.81 -13.40
CA LEU A 102 -7.54 -23.42 -14.65
C LEU A 102 -6.15 -22.85 -14.41
N GLU A 103 -5.37 -22.69 -15.47
CA GLU A 103 -4.04 -22.06 -15.36
C GLU A 103 -4.15 -20.57 -15.02
N ASP A 104 -3.17 -20.07 -14.27
CA ASP A 104 -3.03 -18.63 -13.99
C ASP A 104 -2.84 -17.84 -15.27
N VAL A 105 -3.48 -16.68 -15.35
CA VAL A 105 -3.32 -15.73 -16.44
C VAL A 105 -2.92 -14.35 -15.94
N THR A 106 -2.33 -13.55 -16.83
CA THR A 106 -2.02 -12.14 -16.58
C THR A 106 -2.51 -11.31 -17.74
N VAL A 107 -2.96 -10.09 -17.48
CA VAL A 107 -3.32 -9.11 -18.52
C VAL A 107 -2.58 -7.80 -18.26
N ASP A 108 -2.31 -7.06 -19.34
CA ASP A 108 -1.53 -5.82 -19.34
C ASP A 108 -2.40 -4.56 -19.48
N LYS A 109 -3.71 -4.71 -19.58
CA LYS A 109 -4.64 -3.59 -19.76
C LYS A 109 -5.71 -3.57 -18.69
N VAL A 110 -6.00 -2.37 -18.23
CA VAL A 110 -7.17 -2.08 -17.40
C VAL A 110 -8.46 -2.36 -18.17
N GLY A 111 -9.45 -2.92 -17.47
CA GLY A 111 -10.76 -3.17 -18.08
C GLY A 111 -11.62 -4.15 -17.32
N VAL A 112 -12.77 -4.45 -17.87
CA VAL A 112 -13.66 -5.49 -17.36
C VAL A 112 -13.44 -6.72 -18.21
N TYR A 113 -13.13 -7.83 -17.56
CA TYR A 113 -12.91 -9.12 -18.20
C TYR A 113 -13.92 -10.12 -17.66
N TYR A 114 -14.22 -11.15 -18.45
CA TYR A 114 -15.07 -12.25 -18.00
C TYR A 114 -14.62 -13.56 -18.62
N TRP A 115 -14.84 -14.62 -17.90
CA TRP A 115 -14.58 -15.97 -18.35
C TRP A 115 -15.80 -16.57 -19.04
N ARG A 116 -15.53 -17.49 -19.95
CA ARG A 116 -16.53 -18.39 -20.53
C ARG A 116 -15.94 -19.78 -20.51
N GLU A 117 -16.52 -20.63 -19.72
CA GLU A 117 -16.11 -22.02 -19.59
C GLU A 117 -16.59 -22.85 -20.79
N HIS A 118 -15.82 -23.89 -21.08
CA HIS A 118 -16.17 -24.93 -22.04
C HIS A 118 -15.94 -26.28 -21.41
N VAL A 119 -16.92 -27.18 -21.50
CA VAL A 119 -16.82 -28.56 -21.11
C VAL A 119 -17.01 -29.47 -22.29
N TYR A 120 -16.10 -30.38 -22.47
CA TYR A 120 -16.06 -31.35 -23.57
C TYR A 120 -16.26 -32.74 -23.02
N VAL A 121 -17.26 -33.47 -23.47
CA VAL A 121 -17.58 -34.82 -23.00
C VAL A 121 -17.03 -35.84 -24.00
N PRO A 122 -16.60 -37.04 -23.54
CA PRO A 122 -16.19 -38.11 -24.44
C PRO A 122 -17.35 -38.56 -25.35
N THR A 123 -17.04 -38.78 -26.62
CA THR A 123 -18.02 -39.25 -27.63
C THR A 123 -18.36 -40.73 -27.49
N LYS A 124 -17.53 -41.48 -26.73
CA LYS A 124 -17.75 -42.92 -26.47
C LYS A 124 -17.39 -43.24 -25.05
N HIS A 125 -18.31 -43.84 -24.30
CA HIS A 125 -18.02 -44.48 -23.03
C HIS A 125 -17.15 -45.73 -23.27
N THR A 126 -15.91 -45.72 -22.88
CA THR A 126 -15.13 -46.94 -22.75
C THR A 126 -15.64 -47.67 -21.53
N THR A 127 -16.39 -48.78 -21.74
CA THR A 127 -16.63 -49.73 -20.66
C THR A 127 -15.29 -50.25 -20.17
N SER A 128 -15.16 -50.45 -18.87
CA SER A 128 -13.92 -50.76 -18.12
C SER A 128 -13.12 -52.02 -18.57
N ALA A 129 -13.39 -52.58 -19.73
CA ALA A 129 -12.72 -53.75 -20.28
C ALA A 129 -11.61 -53.44 -21.30
N ASP A 130 -11.42 -52.16 -21.71
CA ASP A 130 -10.49 -51.83 -22.81
C ASP A 130 -9.55 -50.70 -22.37
N HIS A 131 -8.57 -51.04 -21.55
CA HIS A 131 -7.61 -50.08 -20.97
C HIS A 131 -6.68 -49.39 -21.99
N ASP A 132 -6.67 -49.80 -23.24
CA ASP A 132 -5.72 -49.28 -24.28
C ASP A 132 -6.36 -48.34 -25.29
N LYS A 133 -7.64 -47.99 -25.21
CA LYS A 133 -8.25 -47.07 -26.16
C LYS A 133 -8.16 -45.64 -25.66
N LYS A 134 -7.51 -44.81 -26.46
CA LYS A 134 -7.48 -43.36 -26.28
C LYS A 134 -8.93 -42.79 -26.27
N VAL A 135 -9.32 -42.17 -25.17
CA VAL A 135 -10.62 -41.48 -25.05
C VAL A 135 -10.65 -40.39 -26.10
N GLU A 136 -11.59 -40.44 -27.04
CA GLU A 136 -11.83 -39.38 -27.99
C GLU A 136 -12.84 -38.39 -27.38
N VAL A 137 -12.38 -37.17 -27.12
CA VAL A 137 -13.18 -36.05 -26.62
C VAL A 137 -13.68 -35.23 -27.80
N GLU A 138 -14.89 -34.71 -27.71
CA GLU A 138 -15.45 -33.86 -28.75
C GLU A 138 -14.57 -32.62 -29.05
N LYS A 139 -14.52 -32.21 -30.30
CA LYS A 139 -13.78 -31.02 -30.72
C LYS A 139 -14.55 -29.75 -30.39
N THR A 140 -15.87 -29.81 -30.38
CA THR A 140 -16.76 -28.72 -29.98
C THR A 140 -17.19 -28.90 -28.52
N PRO A 141 -17.28 -27.86 -27.72
CA PRO A 141 -17.72 -28.00 -26.34
C PRO A 141 -19.17 -28.46 -26.27
N THR A 142 -19.44 -29.37 -25.34
CA THR A 142 -20.80 -29.81 -25.00
C THR A 142 -21.53 -28.72 -24.20
N ILE A 143 -20.78 -27.99 -23.37
CA ILE A 143 -21.28 -26.85 -22.62
C ILE A 143 -20.39 -25.64 -22.95
N THR A 144 -21.02 -24.49 -23.12
CA THR A 144 -20.34 -23.19 -23.24
C THR A 144 -21.06 -22.20 -22.36
N GLY A 145 -20.33 -21.53 -21.48
CA GLY A 145 -20.85 -20.52 -20.57
C GLY A 145 -21.43 -19.30 -21.28
N LYS A 146 -22.24 -18.57 -20.53
CA LYS A 146 -22.84 -17.31 -21.01
C LYS A 146 -21.83 -16.16 -20.90
N PRO A 147 -21.89 -15.18 -21.81
CA PRO A 147 -21.01 -14.01 -21.69
C PRO A 147 -21.44 -13.07 -20.55
N ARG A 148 -20.48 -12.38 -19.94
CA ARG A 148 -20.68 -11.28 -18.99
C ARG A 148 -21.50 -11.64 -17.75
N VAL A 149 -21.34 -12.86 -17.25
CA VAL A 149 -21.96 -13.30 -15.99
C VAL A 149 -21.20 -12.67 -14.81
N SER A 150 -21.91 -12.13 -13.83
CA SER A 150 -21.31 -11.31 -12.78
C SER A 150 -20.28 -12.03 -11.90
N ASN A 151 -20.53 -13.30 -11.54
CA ASN A 151 -19.58 -14.13 -10.75
C ASN A 151 -18.41 -14.68 -11.58
N GLU A 152 -18.44 -14.48 -12.90
CA GLU A 152 -17.40 -14.86 -13.85
C GLU A 152 -16.64 -13.64 -14.37
N THR A 153 -16.91 -12.46 -13.78
CA THR A 153 -16.38 -11.17 -14.22
C THR A 153 -15.32 -10.68 -13.25
N VAL A 154 -14.18 -10.25 -13.79
CA VAL A 154 -13.09 -9.62 -13.05
C VAL A 154 -12.86 -8.19 -13.54
N ASN A 155 -12.83 -7.24 -12.62
CA ASN A 155 -12.44 -5.85 -12.88
C ASN A 155 -10.94 -5.73 -12.71
N VAL A 156 -10.20 -5.54 -13.79
CA VAL A 156 -8.75 -5.35 -13.76
C VAL A 156 -8.45 -3.87 -13.63
N VAL A 157 -7.75 -3.52 -12.57
CA VAL A 157 -7.36 -2.14 -12.24
C VAL A 157 -5.85 -1.98 -12.31
N ASN A 158 -5.40 -0.72 -12.34
CA ASN A 158 -4.02 -0.32 -12.06
C ASN A 158 -4.07 0.68 -10.90
N VAL A 159 -3.25 0.45 -9.88
CA VAL A 159 -3.14 1.33 -8.71
C VAL A 159 -1.74 1.92 -8.71
N THR A 160 -1.66 3.23 -8.56
CA THR A 160 -0.39 3.94 -8.43
C THR A 160 -0.53 4.97 -7.32
N THR A 161 0.52 5.21 -6.57
CA THR A 161 0.51 6.21 -5.51
C THR A 161 1.51 7.32 -5.76
N THR A 162 1.30 8.45 -5.09
CA THR A 162 2.21 9.58 -5.17
C THR A 162 2.26 10.32 -3.84
N THR A 163 3.48 10.63 -3.39
CA THR A 163 3.73 11.40 -2.18
C THR A 163 4.65 12.61 -2.47
N HIS A 164 4.79 13.52 -1.51
CA HIS A 164 5.78 14.60 -1.61
C HIS A 164 7.20 14.04 -1.42
N ARG A 165 8.14 14.48 -2.24
CA ARG A 165 9.52 13.98 -2.22
C ARG A 165 10.34 14.42 -1.02
N LEU A 166 9.99 15.56 -0.41
CA LEU A 166 10.68 16.12 0.75
C LEU A 166 9.69 16.67 1.76
N GLU A 167 9.86 16.30 3.01
CA GLU A 167 9.07 16.80 4.13
C GLU A 167 9.97 17.12 5.35
N GLU A 168 9.46 17.95 6.25
CA GLU A 168 10.14 18.25 7.51
C GLU A 168 9.80 17.20 8.58
N SER A 169 10.75 16.90 9.46
CA SER A 169 10.55 16.10 10.67
C SER A 169 9.46 16.71 11.56
N GLY A 170 8.53 15.88 12.03
CA GLY A 170 7.32 16.32 12.75
C GLY A 170 6.10 16.52 11.85
N THR A 171 6.25 16.46 10.51
CA THR A 171 5.15 16.53 9.57
C THR A 171 4.36 15.21 9.53
N LYS A 172 3.07 15.32 9.24
CA LYS A 172 2.22 14.16 8.98
C LYS A 172 2.32 13.78 7.51
N LEU A 173 2.95 12.65 7.24
CA LEU A 173 2.97 12.07 5.91
C LEU A 173 1.61 11.49 5.55
N GLN A 174 1.24 11.61 4.31
CA GLN A 174 0.05 11.02 3.72
C GLN A 174 0.36 10.59 2.28
N ASP A 175 -0.23 9.49 1.86
CA ASP A 175 -0.14 8.97 0.50
C ASP A 175 -1.49 9.02 -0.18
N LYS A 176 -1.49 9.11 -1.50
CA LYS A 176 -2.71 9.11 -2.32
C LYS A 176 -2.62 8.06 -3.40
N ALA A 177 -3.45 7.04 -3.29
CA ALA A 177 -3.65 6.05 -4.35
C ALA A 177 -4.55 6.62 -5.45
N LYS A 178 -4.11 6.48 -6.70
CA LYS A 178 -4.91 6.70 -7.92
C LYS A 178 -5.24 5.34 -8.52
N ILE A 179 -6.51 5.16 -8.87
CA ILE A 179 -7.03 3.91 -9.37
C ILE A 179 -7.54 4.11 -10.79
N GLU A 180 -6.90 3.48 -11.74
CA GLU A 180 -7.37 3.34 -13.10
C GLU A 180 -8.20 2.07 -13.23
N GLY A 181 -9.32 2.10 -13.91
CA GLY A 181 -10.29 1.00 -13.99
C GLY A 181 -11.42 1.15 -12.97
N ASN A 182 -12.18 0.11 -12.76
CA ASN A 182 -13.34 0.11 -11.87
C ASN A 182 -13.11 -0.86 -10.70
N VAL A 183 -13.00 -0.33 -9.50
CA VAL A 183 -13.02 -1.16 -8.29
C VAL A 183 -14.43 -1.63 -7.99
N VAL A 184 -14.52 -2.77 -7.33
CA VAL A 184 -15.76 -3.36 -6.86
C VAL A 184 -16.09 -2.82 -5.47
N ASP A 185 -17.37 -2.66 -5.16
CA ASP A 185 -17.80 -2.25 -3.82
C ASP A 185 -17.32 -3.24 -2.75
N GLY A 186 -16.81 -2.71 -1.63
CA GLY A 186 -16.25 -3.53 -0.56
C GLY A 186 -14.80 -3.95 -0.76
N SER A 187 -14.16 -3.68 -1.90
CA SER A 187 -12.70 -3.77 -2.03
C SER A 187 -12.04 -2.78 -1.07
N TYR A 188 -10.78 -3.02 -0.69
CA TYR A 188 -10.09 -2.13 0.23
C TYR A 188 -8.60 -2.05 -0.06
N ILE A 189 -7.98 -0.98 0.43
CA ILE A 189 -6.53 -0.77 0.40
C ILE A 189 -5.99 -0.76 1.83
N ILE A 190 -4.84 -1.38 2.04
CA ILE A 190 -4.00 -1.23 3.23
C ILE A 190 -2.75 -0.48 2.81
N PHE A 191 -2.47 0.64 3.47
CA PHE A 191 -1.25 1.41 3.30
C PHE A 191 -0.24 1.06 4.37
N THR A 192 1.02 0.88 3.99
CA THR A 192 2.12 0.67 4.91
C THR A 192 3.21 1.70 4.65
N LEU A 193 3.75 2.31 5.71
CA LEU A 193 4.89 3.22 5.63
C LEU A 193 6.14 2.50 6.16
N TRP A 194 7.20 2.61 5.41
CA TRP A 194 8.47 1.97 5.71
C TRP A 194 9.58 3.00 5.79
N LYS A 195 10.49 2.84 6.75
CA LYS A 195 11.74 3.60 6.83
C LYS A 195 12.83 2.80 6.15
N GLN A 196 13.47 3.39 5.16
CA GLN A 196 14.55 2.77 4.41
C GLN A 196 15.79 2.61 5.30
N SER A 197 16.34 1.41 5.35
CA SER A 197 17.64 1.11 5.93
C SER A 197 18.77 1.47 4.97
N ASP A 198 19.99 1.52 5.47
CA ASP A 198 21.17 1.72 4.63
C ASP A 198 21.38 0.55 3.66
N GLY A 199 21.77 0.89 2.44
CA GLY A 199 22.03 -0.07 1.37
C GLY A 199 20.79 -0.45 0.54
N ASP A 200 20.96 -1.40 -0.39
CA ASP A 200 19.96 -1.72 -1.41
C ASP A 200 18.97 -2.84 -1.02
N ASP A 201 19.20 -3.47 0.13
CA ASP A 201 18.40 -4.60 0.61
C ASP A 201 17.14 -4.12 1.33
N SER A 202 16.00 -4.07 0.62
CA SER A 202 14.73 -3.63 1.19
C SER A 202 14.14 -4.60 2.25
N SER A 203 14.68 -5.80 2.39
CA SER A 203 14.24 -6.74 3.43
C SER A 203 14.65 -6.29 4.85
N LYS A 204 15.57 -5.32 4.93
CA LYS A 204 16.04 -4.72 6.18
C LYS A 204 15.31 -3.44 6.55
N ASP A 205 14.40 -2.98 5.71
CA ASP A 205 13.64 -1.77 5.96
C ASP A 205 12.66 -1.98 7.12
N GLU A 206 12.46 -0.95 7.90
CA GLU A 206 11.60 -0.96 9.07
C GLU A 206 10.18 -0.55 8.69
N LYS A 207 9.19 -1.39 8.93
CA LYS A 207 7.79 -1.02 8.80
C LYS A 207 7.38 -0.18 10.02
N VAL A 208 7.15 1.12 9.81
CA VAL A 208 6.82 2.07 10.88
C VAL A 208 5.33 2.31 11.07
N PHE A 209 4.52 1.99 10.06
CA PHE A 209 3.07 2.16 10.12
C PHE A 209 2.34 1.16 9.22
N THR A 210 1.16 0.74 9.66
CA THR A 210 0.17 0.00 8.87
C THR A 210 -1.20 0.62 9.14
N SER A 211 -1.93 0.95 8.09
CA SER A 211 -3.29 1.50 8.21
C SER A 211 -4.31 0.40 8.53
N ASP A 212 -5.46 0.80 9.04
CA ASP A 212 -6.67 0.00 8.93
C ASP A 212 -7.09 -0.14 7.46
N LYS A 213 -8.06 -1.02 7.18
CA LYS A 213 -8.67 -1.19 5.85
C LYS A 213 -9.31 0.13 5.38
N VAL A 214 -8.82 0.69 4.29
CA VAL A 214 -9.44 1.85 3.62
C VAL A 214 -10.42 1.31 2.59
N MET A 215 -11.71 1.28 2.95
CA MET A 215 -12.77 0.72 2.12
C MET A 215 -12.99 1.54 0.86
N LEU A 216 -13.15 0.87 -0.27
CA LEU A 216 -13.42 1.47 -1.57
C LEU A 216 -14.89 1.26 -1.96
N LYS A 217 -15.45 2.24 -2.65
CA LYS A 217 -16.77 2.15 -3.27
C LYS A 217 -16.63 1.81 -4.75
N ALA A 218 -17.65 1.16 -5.30
CA ALA A 218 -17.69 0.85 -6.72
C ALA A 218 -17.34 2.07 -7.60
N GLY A 219 -16.37 1.88 -8.49
CA GLY A 219 -15.91 2.92 -9.41
C GLY A 219 -15.09 4.06 -8.79
N GLN A 220 -14.70 3.99 -7.52
CA GLN A 220 -13.83 4.97 -6.87
C GLN A 220 -12.47 5.04 -7.56
N LYS A 221 -11.95 6.26 -7.78
CA LYS A 221 -10.72 6.52 -8.55
C LYS A 221 -9.54 6.98 -7.70
N GLU A 222 -9.77 7.35 -6.47
CA GLU A 222 -8.73 7.83 -5.54
C GLU A 222 -9.02 7.35 -4.12
N ALA A 223 -7.95 7.10 -3.35
CA ALA A 223 -8.05 6.82 -1.92
C ALA A 223 -6.86 7.43 -1.20
N ASP A 224 -7.12 8.12 -0.09
CA ASP A 224 -6.06 8.71 0.73
C ASP A 224 -5.71 7.75 1.88
N SER A 225 -4.41 7.60 2.18
CA SER A 225 -3.97 6.92 3.39
C SER A 225 -4.36 7.74 4.64
N PRO A 226 -4.49 7.10 5.81
CA PRO A 226 -4.39 7.84 7.06
C PRO A 226 -3.05 8.55 7.17
N THR A 227 -3.01 9.68 7.90
CA THR A 227 -1.78 10.42 8.13
C THR A 227 -0.93 9.77 9.22
N TYR A 228 0.40 9.78 9.06
CA TYR A 228 1.36 9.31 10.04
C TYR A 228 2.43 10.38 10.33
N GLU A 229 2.62 10.76 11.61
CA GLU A 229 3.61 11.76 12.01
C GLU A 229 5.00 11.14 12.12
N VAL A 230 5.92 11.58 11.25
CA VAL A 230 7.32 11.13 11.23
C VAL A 230 8.20 12.10 12.02
N LYS A 231 8.88 11.61 13.08
CA LYS A 231 9.71 12.42 13.98
C LYS A 231 11.20 12.34 13.68
N GLU A 232 11.62 11.30 12.99
CA GLU A 232 13.03 11.07 12.68
C GLU A 232 13.35 11.40 11.23
N THR A 233 14.53 11.94 10.99
CA THR A 233 15.05 12.15 9.64
C THR A 233 15.35 10.81 8.98
N GLY A 234 15.27 10.77 7.65
CA GLY A 234 15.54 9.57 6.86
C GLY A 234 14.71 9.51 5.59
N THR A 235 14.88 8.44 4.85
CA THR A 235 14.08 8.16 3.65
C THR A 235 12.96 7.20 4.02
N TYR A 236 11.74 7.57 3.68
CA TYR A 236 10.53 6.79 3.91
C TYR A 236 9.85 6.48 2.58
N TYR A 237 9.13 5.38 2.50
CA TYR A 237 8.31 5.07 1.34
C TYR A 237 7.02 4.39 1.73
N TRP A 238 5.98 4.70 0.97
CA TRP A 238 4.70 4.04 1.10
C TRP A 238 4.66 2.77 0.25
N ARG A 239 3.82 1.85 0.66
CA ARG A 239 3.39 0.70 -0.15
C ARG A 239 1.91 0.49 0.10
N GLU A 240 1.15 0.43 -0.94
CA GLU A 240 -0.24 0.02 -0.87
C GLU A 240 -0.42 -1.43 -1.28
N SER A 241 -1.40 -2.06 -0.66
CA SER A 241 -1.88 -3.37 -1.07
C SER A 241 -3.38 -3.27 -1.29
N ILE A 242 -3.85 -3.68 -2.47
CA ILE A 242 -5.28 -3.70 -2.79
C ILE A 242 -5.83 -5.11 -2.68
N TYR A 243 -7.02 -5.23 -2.15
CA TYR A 243 -7.66 -6.50 -1.82
C TYR A 243 -9.05 -6.59 -2.44
N ASN A 244 -9.48 -7.81 -2.72
CA ASN A 244 -10.87 -8.12 -3.05
C ASN A 244 -11.80 -7.76 -1.89
N PRO A 245 -13.12 -7.58 -2.13
CA PRO A 245 -14.11 -7.52 -1.07
C PRO A 245 -13.95 -8.71 -0.12
N VAL A 246 -14.17 -8.48 1.17
CA VAL A 246 -14.27 -9.58 2.14
C VAL A 246 -15.49 -10.40 1.75
N GLU A 247 -15.28 -11.63 1.34
CA GLU A 247 -16.38 -12.49 0.89
C GLU A 247 -17.24 -12.94 2.08
N ASP A 248 -18.56 -12.89 1.91
CA ASP A 248 -19.49 -13.57 2.79
C ASP A 248 -19.22 -15.09 2.84
N ALA A 249 -19.57 -15.73 3.94
CA ALA A 249 -19.20 -17.08 4.38
C ALA A 249 -19.52 -18.27 3.44
N ASP A 250 -19.95 -18.03 2.21
CA ASP A 250 -20.35 -19.06 1.24
C ASP A 250 -19.24 -19.57 0.30
N ILE A 251 -18.00 -19.06 0.48
CA ILE A 251 -16.84 -19.58 -0.25
C ILE A 251 -16.17 -20.64 0.61
N PRO A 252 -15.79 -21.81 0.03
CA PRO A 252 -15.02 -22.79 0.77
C PRO A 252 -13.84 -22.09 1.46
N PRO A 253 -13.63 -22.32 2.76
CA PRO A 253 -12.55 -21.66 3.48
C PRO A 253 -11.26 -21.91 2.71
N CYS A 254 -10.52 -20.86 2.42
CA CYS A 254 -9.16 -21.01 1.93
C CYS A 254 -8.45 -21.97 2.88
N VAL A 255 -8.00 -23.11 2.38
CA VAL A 255 -7.22 -24.05 3.18
C VAL A 255 -5.86 -23.38 3.38
N PRO A 256 -5.48 -23.01 4.62
CA PRO A 256 -4.16 -22.42 4.85
C PRO A 256 -3.11 -23.44 4.42
N PRO A 257 -2.02 -23.00 3.75
CA PRO A 257 -0.86 -23.86 3.62
C PRO A 257 -0.41 -24.23 5.04
N THR A 258 -0.42 -25.51 5.34
CA THR A 258 -0.05 -26.07 6.64
C THR A 258 1.34 -25.57 7.04
N GLY A 259 1.46 -24.66 8.00
CA GLY A 259 2.72 -24.43 8.67
C GLY A 259 3.13 -23.05 9.16
N ASN A 260 2.33 -21.99 9.12
CA ASN A 260 2.72 -20.75 9.78
C ASN A 260 1.53 -20.08 10.49
N THR A 261 1.68 -19.91 11.81
CA THR A 261 0.69 -19.36 12.73
C THR A 261 0.92 -17.86 12.94
N ASP A 262 1.10 -17.09 11.90
CA ASP A 262 0.99 -15.64 11.99
C ASP A 262 -0.46 -15.24 11.74
N GLU A 263 -1.00 -14.40 12.62
CA GLU A 263 -2.42 -14.02 12.76
C GLU A 263 -3.02 -13.22 11.57
N ASP A 264 -2.40 -13.27 10.40
CA ASP A 264 -2.97 -12.74 9.16
C ASP A 264 -3.90 -13.80 8.56
N HIS A 265 -5.19 -13.48 8.47
CA HIS A 265 -6.20 -14.36 7.90
C HIS A 265 -5.75 -14.86 6.52
N PRO A 266 -5.55 -16.19 6.33
CA PRO A 266 -4.94 -16.75 5.12
C PRO A 266 -5.76 -16.56 3.84
N CYS A 267 -6.94 -15.96 3.94
CA CYS A 267 -7.83 -15.64 2.83
C CYS A 267 -7.67 -14.24 2.27
N ASP A 268 -6.97 -13.35 2.96
CA ASP A 268 -6.75 -11.96 2.56
C ASP A 268 -5.40 -11.79 1.81
N THR A 269 -5.18 -12.58 0.75
CA THR A 269 -4.05 -12.29 -0.13
C THR A 269 -4.36 -11.03 -0.94
N PRO A 270 -3.46 -10.04 -0.99
CA PRO A 270 -3.66 -8.87 -1.83
C PRO A 270 -3.74 -9.26 -3.31
N VAL A 271 -4.57 -8.55 -4.05
CA VAL A 271 -4.60 -8.62 -5.52
C VAL A 271 -3.30 -8.08 -6.08
N HIS A 272 -2.75 -7.05 -5.43
CA HIS A 272 -1.47 -6.43 -5.74
C HIS A 272 -0.88 -5.81 -4.48
N THR A 273 0.44 -5.77 -4.43
CA THR A 273 1.20 -4.99 -3.45
C THR A 273 2.31 -4.24 -4.18
N GLU A 274 2.37 -2.92 -4.01
CA GLU A 274 3.40 -2.10 -4.63
C GLU A 274 4.81 -2.52 -4.18
N LYS A 275 5.77 -2.35 -5.09
CA LYS A 275 7.17 -2.71 -4.84
C LYS A 275 7.79 -1.76 -3.80
N PRO A 276 8.74 -2.24 -2.99
CA PRO A 276 9.44 -1.37 -2.07
C PRO A 276 10.27 -0.30 -2.80
N ARG A 277 10.37 0.89 -2.19
CA ARG A 277 11.24 2.00 -2.64
C ARG A 277 10.91 2.52 -4.04
N THR A 278 9.63 2.46 -4.46
CA THR A 278 9.18 3.06 -5.72
C THR A 278 9.42 4.58 -5.70
N PRO A 279 10.09 5.16 -6.69
CA PRO A 279 10.52 6.57 -6.63
C PRO A 279 9.40 7.59 -6.43
N GLY A 280 8.20 7.33 -6.96
CA GLY A 280 7.01 8.21 -6.80
C GLY A 280 6.42 8.19 -5.39
N GLU A 281 6.75 7.19 -4.60
CA GLU A 281 6.20 6.89 -3.27
C GLU A 281 7.21 7.10 -2.15
N THR A 282 8.36 7.66 -2.49
CA THR A 282 9.47 7.89 -1.58
C THR A 282 9.53 9.35 -1.15
N THR A 283 9.61 9.57 0.17
CA THR A 283 9.75 10.89 0.83
C THR A 283 11.05 10.90 1.62
N ASP A 284 11.93 11.85 1.36
CA ASP A 284 13.02 12.17 2.26
C ASP A 284 12.53 13.12 3.36
N VAL A 285 12.78 12.79 4.62
CA VAL A 285 12.41 13.61 5.78
C VAL A 285 13.66 14.25 6.34
N VAL A 286 13.65 15.58 6.39
CA VAL A 286 14.77 16.40 6.86
C VAL A 286 14.41 17.17 8.11
N LYS A 287 15.44 17.60 8.83
CA LYS A 287 15.35 18.61 9.87
C LYS A 287 16.26 19.77 9.47
N VAL A 288 15.71 20.98 9.43
CA VAL A 288 16.45 22.20 9.13
C VAL A 288 16.58 22.98 10.43
N THR A 289 17.78 23.44 10.73
CA THR A 289 18.09 24.37 11.82
C THR A 289 19.12 25.34 11.32
N THR A 290 19.28 26.49 11.96
CA THR A 290 20.32 27.44 11.57
C THR A 290 21.30 27.74 12.69
N LYS A 291 22.44 28.25 12.31
CA LYS A 291 23.48 28.71 13.23
C LYS A 291 23.95 30.10 12.79
N ALA A 292 23.43 31.11 13.48
CA ALA A 292 23.78 32.49 13.21
C ALA A 292 25.14 32.87 13.77
N GLN A 293 25.75 33.90 13.20
CA GLN A 293 26.84 34.63 13.82
C GLN A 293 26.33 35.28 15.11
N THR A 294 26.93 35.00 16.25
CA THR A 294 26.42 35.41 17.60
C THR A 294 26.47 36.90 17.86
N ASN A 295 27.46 37.61 17.28
CA ASN A 295 27.68 39.06 17.48
C ASN A 295 27.87 39.78 16.16
N GLY A 296 27.24 40.93 16.02
CA GLY A 296 27.38 41.84 14.90
C GLY A 296 27.65 43.25 15.35
N THR A 297 27.94 44.13 14.41
CA THR A 297 28.04 45.59 14.64
C THR A 297 27.11 46.26 13.65
N ALA A 298 26.35 47.28 14.07
CA ALA A 298 25.51 48.05 13.18
C ALA A 298 26.31 48.53 11.98
N THR A 299 25.72 48.50 10.78
CA THR A 299 26.35 48.79 9.50
C THR A 299 27.43 47.83 9.02
N LYS A 300 27.60 46.67 9.71
CA LYS A 300 28.42 45.57 9.23
C LYS A 300 27.52 44.36 8.86
N PRO A 301 27.90 43.60 7.84
CA PRO A 301 27.12 42.44 7.43
C PRO A 301 27.12 41.34 8.49
N VAL A 302 26.00 40.67 8.60
CA VAL A 302 25.80 39.44 9.38
C VAL A 302 25.33 38.32 8.47
N LYS A 303 25.61 37.06 8.85
CA LYS A 303 25.28 35.85 8.13
C LYS A 303 24.61 34.82 9.03
N ASP A 304 23.95 33.91 8.38
CA ASP A 304 23.42 32.68 8.96
C ASP A 304 23.83 31.47 8.12
N THR A 305 23.83 30.29 8.72
CA THR A 305 24.10 29.02 8.03
C THR A 305 23.02 28.02 8.39
N ALA A 306 22.25 27.59 7.42
CA ALA A 306 21.32 26.51 7.57
C ALA A 306 22.09 25.16 7.67
N LEU A 307 21.70 24.36 8.65
CA LEU A 307 22.17 23.00 8.88
C LEU A 307 21.04 22.05 8.51
N ILE A 308 21.29 21.12 7.60
CA ILE A 308 20.29 20.19 7.10
C ILE A 308 20.71 18.78 7.55
N GLU A 309 19.89 18.18 8.39
CA GLU A 309 19.98 16.77 8.77
C GLU A 309 19.01 15.97 7.89
N GLY A 310 19.46 14.85 7.32
CA GLY A 310 18.72 14.07 6.34
C GLY A 310 19.19 14.33 4.92
N LYS A 311 18.40 13.91 3.95
CA LYS A 311 18.79 13.91 2.53
C LYS A 311 17.92 14.87 1.71
N ILE A 312 18.56 15.75 0.94
CA ILE A 312 17.90 16.54 -0.10
C ILE A 312 17.85 15.68 -1.38
N PRO A 313 16.67 15.37 -1.91
CA PRO A 313 16.53 14.36 -2.97
C PRO A 313 17.05 14.80 -4.35
N ASN A 314 17.04 16.11 -4.64
CA ASN A 314 17.47 16.68 -5.91
C ASN A 314 17.74 18.17 -5.78
N ASP A 315 18.04 18.85 -6.89
CA ASP A 315 18.35 20.30 -6.93
C ASP A 315 17.09 21.20 -7.03
N ASP A 316 15.88 20.69 -6.82
CA ASP A 316 14.63 21.45 -6.92
C ASP A 316 14.24 22.23 -5.66
N TYR A 317 15.22 22.52 -4.79
CA TYR A 317 14.96 23.23 -3.53
C TYR A 317 15.79 24.51 -3.43
N GLU A 318 15.23 25.50 -2.73
CA GLU A 318 15.87 26.75 -2.43
C GLU A 318 15.61 27.17 -0.99
N LEU A 319 16.58 27.86 -0.37
CA LEU A 319 16.46 28.50 0.94
C LEU A 319 16.38 30.01 0.77
N VAL A 320 15.39 30.60 1.45
CA VAL A 320 15.25 32.06 1.60
C VAL A 320 15.42 32.39 3.06
N PHE A 321 16.34 33.28 3.38
CA PHE A 321 16.60 33.70 4.75
C PHE A 321 15.92 35.06 5.02
N GLU A 322 15.35 35.17 6.21
CA GLU A 322 14.72 36.39 6.69
C GLU A 322 15.41 36.86 7.98
N LEU A 323 15.91 38.08 7.99
CA LEU A 323 16.44 38.71 9.21
C LEU A 323 15.33 39.53 9.88
N TRP A 324 15.08 39.22 11.17
CA TRP A 324 14.05 39.87 11.96
C TRP A 324 14.71 40.60 13.14
N LYS A 325 14.21 41.83 13.46
CA LYS A 325 14.59 42.58 14.64
C LYS A 325 13.59 42.35 15.74
N GLN A 326 14.08 41.88 16.90
CA GLN A 326 13.27 41.69 18.09
C GLN A 326 12.74 43.03 18.59
N ASN A 327 11.45 43.12 18.88
CA ASN A 327 10.79 44.30 19.44
C ASN A 327 9.89 43.87 20.60
N GLY A 328 10.31 44.27 21.82
CA GLY A 328 9.59 43.85 23.03
C GLY A 328 9.64 42.37 23.34
N ASN A 329 8.63 41.90 24.07
CA ASN A 329 8.58 40.50 24.53
C ASN A 329 7.72 39.58 23.66
N ASP A 330 6.84 40.13 22.82
CA ASP A 330 5.93 39.38 21.97
C ASP A 330 6.49 39.27 20.54
N VAL A 331 6.54 38.05 20.01
CA VAL A 331 7.04 37.76 18.63
C VAL A 331 6.22 38.54 17.57
N LYS A 332 4.92 38.77 17.83
CA LYS A 332 4.06 39.52 16.88
C LYS A 332 4.49 40.98 16.65
N ASP A 333 5.26 41.55 17.62
CA ASP A 333 5.75 42.92 17.55
C ASP A 333 7.10 43.04 16.79
N ASP A 334 7.71 41.91 16.43
CA ASP A 334 8.97 41.85 15.72
C ASP A 334 8.84 42.34 14.29
N LYS A 335 9.93 42.93 13.78
CA LYS A 335 9.97 43.47 12.44
C LYS A 335 10.91 42.70 11.55
N LYS A 336 10.39 42.21 10.45
CA LYS A 336 11.23 41.72 9.37
C LYS A 336 11.99 42.86 8.76
N VAL A 337 13.31 42.80 8.80
CA VAL A 337 14.19 43.87 8.31
C VAL A 337 14.81 43.57 6.96
N ALA A 338 14.95 42.30 6.62
CA ALA A 338 15.42 41.88 5.31
C ALA A 338 14.86 40.47 4.94
N THR A 339 14.78 40.26 3.64
CA THR A 339 14.60 38.97 3.01
C THR A 339 15.71 38.85 1.97
N THR A 340 16.46 37.76 1.96
CA THR A 340 17.53 37.53 0.99
C THR A 340 16.98 37.01 -0.32
N ASP A 341 17.80 37.10 -1.35
CA ASP A 341 17.58 36.29 -2.56
C ASP A 341 17.61 34.80 -2.19
N ALA A 342 16.90 34.02 -2.99
CA ALA A 342 16.87 32.55 -2.80
C ALA A 342 18.24 31.93 -3.12
N VAL A 343 18.68 31.03 -2.26
CA VAL A 343 19.92 30.24 -2.41
C VAL A 343 19.57 28.83 -2.80
N ASN A 344 20.14 28.33 -3.90
CA ASN A 344 19.92 26.95 -4.33
C ASN A 344 20.42 25.95 -3.26
N VAL A 345 19.64 24.92 -2.98
CA VAL A 345 20.02 23.82 -2.10
C VAL A 345 20.40 22.64 -2.99
N PRO A 346 21.70 22.31 -3.11
CA PRO A 346 22.13 21.18 -3.92
C PRO A 346 21.63 19.84 -3.35
N GLN A 347 21.52 18.84 -4.22
CA GLN A 347 21.25 17.47 -3.80
C GLN A 347 22.24 17.05 -2.70
N ASN A 348 21.74 16.42 -1.63
CA ASN A 348 22.52 15.97 -0.47
C ASN A 348 23.28 17.08 0.28
N ALA A 349 22.88 18.34 0.12
CA ALA A 349 23.47 19.44 0.92
C ALA A 349 23.18 19.21 2.41
N THR A 350 24.22 19.43 3.22
CA THR A 350 24.14 19.39 4.70
C THR A 350 24.22 20.79 5.30
N THR A 351 24.68 21.78 4.54
CA THR A 351 24.80 23.18 4.94
C THR A 351 24.53 24.10 3.77
N VAL A 352 23.91 25.26 4.05
CA VAL A 352 23.71 26.34 3.09
C VAL A 352 23.89 27.68 3.80
N ASP A 353 24.80 28.51 3.29
CA ASP A 353 25.04 29.85 3.86
C ASP A 353 24.04 30.88 3.29
N SER A 354 23.57 31.79 4.14
CA SER A 354 22.78 32.94 3.71
C SER A 354 23.63 33.94 2.96
N PRO A 355 23.05 34.74 2.05
CA PRO A 355 23.61 36.02 1.66
C PRO A 355 23.83 36.95 2.86
N GLU A 356 24.78 37.88 2.72
CA GLU A 356 25.05 38.85 3.77
C GLU A 356 23.93 39.91 3.85
N VAL A 357 23.53 40.19 5.11
CA VAL A 357 22.57 41.28 5.40
C VAL A 357 23.19 42.25 6.36
N THR A 358 23.08 43.56 6.09
CA THR A 358 23.64 44.62 6.93
C THR A 358 22.54 45.26 7.77
N PRO A 359 22.49 45.02 9.12
CA PRO A 359 21.56 45.72 10.01
C PRO A 359 21.88 47.21 10.09
N SER A 360 20.86 48.07 10.08
CA SER A 360 21.02 49.51 10.17
C SER A 360 21.31 50.01 11.59
N ASP A 361 20.80 49.32 12.61
CA ASP A 361 20.77 49.73 13.99
C ASP A 361 21.29 48.65 14.93
N ALA A 362 21.67 49.06 16.14
CA ALA A 362 21.90 48.14 17.24
C ALA A 362 20.59 47.49 17.72
N GLY A 363 20.69 46.29 18.23
CA GLY A 363 19.57 45.52 18.76
C GLY A 363 19.79 44.03 18.74
N THR A 364 18.77 43.31 19.12
CA THR A 364 18.73 41.84 18.99
C THR A 364 17.98 41.46 17.74
N TYR A 365 18.63 40.67 16.93
CA TYR A 365 18.09 40.17 15.68
C TYR A 365 18.08 38.65 15.71
N TYR A 366 17.26 38.03 14.88
CA TYR A 366 17.24 36.57 14.66
C TYR A 366 16.92 36.26 13.21
N TRP A 367 17.43 35.12 12.76
CA TRP A 367 17.17 34.62 11.43
C TRP A 367 15.99 33.65 11.46
N ARG A 368 15.33 33.54 10.32
CA ARG A 368 14.37 32.50 9.99
C ARG A 368 14.58 32.10 8.56
N GLU A 369 14.63 30.84 8.29
CA GLU A 369 14.80 30.31 6.96
C GLU A 369 13.51 29.66 6.44
N LYS A 370 13.37 29.66 5.13
CA LYS A 370 12.29 28.97 4.42
C LYS A 370 12.91 28.03 3.41
N LEU A 371 12.67 26.72 3.57
CA LEU A 371 12.99 25.73 2.55
C LEU A 371 11.78 25.58 1.64
N VAL A 372 11.96 25.82 0.36
CA VAL A 372 10.89 25.86 -0.63
C VAL A 372 11.23 24.96 -1.81
N GLU A 373 10.27 24.18 -2.27
CA GLU A 373 10.36 23.43 -3.53
C GLU A 373 10.14 24.39 -4.70
N LYS A 374 11.13 24.51 -5.60
CA LYS A 374 11.14 25.55 -6.66
C LYS A 374 10.03 25.37 -7.69
N SER A 375 9.78 24.12 -8.09
CA SER A 375 8.81 23.79 -9.14
C SER A 375 7.36 24.07 -8.74
N THR A 376 7.01 23.78 -7.48
CA THR A 376 5.64 23.89 -6.96
C THR A 376 5.41 25.13 -6.10
N LYS A 377 6.49 25.80 -5.64
CA LYS A 377 6.48 26.84 -4.62
C LYS A 377 5.95 26.38 -3.25
N ARG A 378 5.95 25.08 -3.01
CA ARG A 378 5.53 24.49 -1.74
C ARG A 378 6.57 24.80 -0.65
N LEU A 379 6.07 25.30 0.47
CA LEU A 379 6.87 25.48 1.67
C LEU A 379 7.08 24.14 2.37
N VAL A 380 8.34 23.72 2.51
CA VAL A 380 8.72 22.47 3.22
C VAL A 380 9.01 22.76 4.70
N HIS A 381 9.75 23.83 4.98
CA HIS A 381 10.16 24.24 6.32
C HIS A 381 10.08 25.75 6.49
N TYR A 382 9.75 26.19 7.69
CA TYR A 382 9.87 27.59 8.10
C TYR A 382 10.38 27.69 9.55
N GLY A 383 11.61 28.17 9.72
CA GLY A 383 12.29 28.29 11.00
C GLY A 383 11.47 29.02 12.06
N ASP A 384 11.62 28.62 13.32
CA ASP A 384 10.95 29.21 14.46
C ASP A 384 11.52 30.62 14.77
N ALA A 385 10.71 31.45 15.43
CA ALA A 385 11.13 32.77 15.83
C ALA A 385 11.96 32.76 17.12
N ARG A 386 13.00 33.61 17.20
CA ARG A 386 13.79 33.83 18.41
C ARG A 386 14.52 32.60 18.98
N VAL A 387 14.89 31.69 18.10
CA VAL A 387 15.69 30.52 18.51
C VAL A 387 17.07 31.01 18.97
N PRO A 388 17.56 30.60 20.14
CA PRO A 388 18.83 31.11 20.71
C PRO A 388 20.04 30.94 19.78
N GLY A 389 20.13 29.82 19.04
CA GLY A 389 21.23 29.56 18.09
C GLY A 389 21.16 30.43 16.81
N GLU A 390 20.05 31.07 16.56
CA GLU A 390 19.74 31.88 15.37
C GLU A 390 19.71 33.38 15.70
N THR A 391 20.11 33.76 16.92
CA THR A 391 20.05 35.10 17.43
C THR A 391 21.39 35.84 17.27
N VAL A 392 21.36 37.07 16.77
CA VAL A 392 22.53 37.94 16.61
C VAL A 392 22.34 39.19 17.45
N ILE A 393 23.30 39.46 18.33
CA ILE A 393 23.35 40.71 19.10
C ILE A 393 24.19 41.73 18.32
N VAL A 394 23.53 42.77 17.80
CA VAL A 394 24.15 43.84 17.03
C VAL A 394 24.43 45.04 17.93
N GLY A 395 25.70 45.31 18.17
CA GLY A 395 26.17 46.47 18.97
C GLY A 395 26.24 47.76 18.14
N GLU A 396 26.29 48.90 18.85
CA GLU A 396 26.56 50.18 18.18
C GLU A 396 28.02 50.26 17.71
N LEU A 397 28.21 50.98 16.60
CA LEU A 397 29.57 51.43 16.22
C LEU A 397 30.13 52.35 17.32
N ALA A 398 31.33 52.03 17.82
CA ALA A 398 32.02 52.96 18.67
C ALA A 398 32.16 54.31 17.95
N LYS A 399 31.53 55.35 18.50
CA LYS A 399 31.74 56.73 18.02
C LYS A 399 33.18 57.13 18.31
N THR A 400 34.09 56.87 17.41
CA THR A 400 35.45 57.39 17.45
C THR A 400 35.46 58.87 17.04
N GLY A 401 34.70 59.69 17.76
CA GLY A 401 34.88 61.12 17.71
C GLY A 401 35.84 61.52 18.82
N ILE A 402 37.04 61.92 18.50
CA ILE A 402 37.98 62.56 19.43
C ILE A 402 37.31 63.80 19.97
N ALA A 403 36.60 63.71 21.09
CA ALA A 403 36.37 64.81 22.00
C ALA A 403 37.54 64.83 22.95
N SER A 404 38.52 65.69 22.68
CA SER A 404 39.58 66.02 23.60
C SER A 404 39.00 66.53 24.92
N GLY A 405 39.20 65.78 26.02
CA GLY A 405 38.96 66.20 27.38
C GLY A 405 37.90 65.37 28.11
N PHE A 406 38.36 64.33 28.70
CA PHE A 406 38.07 63.89 30.06
C PHE A 406 38.46 62.39 30.16
N ILE A 407 39.61 62.15 30.78
CA ILE A 407 40.02 60.80 31.21
C ILE A 407 39.17 60.46 32.44
N ILE A 408 38.24 59.56 32.32
CA ILE A 408 37.62 58.88 33.46
C ILE A 408 38.08 57.38 33.37
N PRO A 409 38.69 56.85 34.42
CA PRO A 409 39.21 55.47 34.42
C PRO A 409 38.04 54.49 34.43
N LEU A 410 37.95 53.73 33.39
CA LEU A 410 37.03 52.60 33.28
C LEU A 410 37.61 51.44 34.08
N ILE A 411 37.31 51.40 35.39
CA ILE A 411 37.52 50.19 36.25
C ILE A 411 36.15 49.72 36.64
N GLY A 412 35.81 48.51 36.19
CA GLY A 412 34.79 47.69 36.82
C GLY A 412 33.49 47.52 36.05
N MET A 413 33.46 46.55 35.13
CA MET A 413 32.32 45.67 34.91
C MET A 413 32.71 44.51 34.00
N LEU A 414 33.47 43.61 34.57
CA LEU A 414 33.72 42.28 33.96
C LEU A 414 33.64 41.23 35.08
N ALA A 415 32.45 41.00 35.56
CA ALA A 415 32.14 39.86 36.42
C ALA A 415 30.60 39.76 36.57
N VAL A 416 29.90 39.14 35.69
CA VAL A 416 28.69 38.35 35.93
C VAL A 416 28.28 37.70 34.62
N LEU A 417 29.00 36.70 34.15
CA LEU A 417 28.50 35.67 33.19
C LEU A 417 29.41 34.43 33.29
N GLY A 418 29.51 33.91 34.50
CA GLY A 418 30.33 32.73 34.79
C GLY A 418 29.74 31.80 35.85
N LEU A 419 28.44 31.77 36.02
CA LEU A 419 27.77 30.85 36.98
C LEU A 419 26.43 30.36 36.45
N GLY A 420 26.48 29.53 35.42
CA GLY A 420 25.28 28.91 34.88
C GLY A 420 25.47 27.53 34.26
N LEU A 421 26.66 26.94 34.37
CA LEU A 421 26.96 25.65 33.70
C LEU A 421 27.62 24.62 34.64
N ALA A 422 27.21 24.52 35.89
CA ALA A 422 27.77 23.54 36.85
C ALA A 422 26.74 22.82 37.72
N VAL A 423 25.48 22.66 37.30
CA VAL A 423 24.48 21.92 38.12
C VAL A 423 23.73 20.83 37.38
N ILE A 424 24.20 20.37 36.22
CA ILE A 424 23.55 19.21 35.54
C ILE A 424 24.52 18.04 35.28
N SER A 425 25.53 17.84 36.14
CA SER A 425 26.37 16.64 36.00
C SER A 425 26.41 15.70 37.24
N GLU A 426 25.65 15.93 38.29
CA GLU A 426 25.62 15.04 39.47
C GLU A 426 24.35 14.22 39.67
N GLY A 427 23.38 14.26 38.75
CA GLY A 427 22.12 13.49 38.82
C GLY A 427 22.17 12.06 38.29
N LYS A 428 23.25 11.58 37.69
CA LYS A 428 23.31 10.25 37.03
C LYS A 428 24.25 9.21 37.66
N ARG A 429 24.69 9.38 38.91
CA ARG A 429 25.58 8.40 39.56
C ARG A 429 25.05 7.75 40.86
N ARG A 430 23.73 7.70 41.08
CA ARG A 430 23.17 7.02 42.29
C ARG A 430 22.05 6.03 42.04
N ILE A 431 21.95 5.41 40.87
CA ILE A 431 20.98 4.29 40.63
C ILE A 431 21.72 3.09 40.01
N ALA A 432 22.88 2.74 40.49
CA ALA A 432 23.57 1.53 40.05
C ALA A 432 24.29 0.82 41.22
N SER A 433 23.67 0.70 42.39
CA SER A 433 24.21 -0.11 43.47
C SER A 433 23.16 -0.65 44.46
N LEU A 434 22.01 -1.13 43.96
CA LEU A 434 21.09 -1.93 44.80
C LEU A 434 20.38 -2.97 43.89
N SER A 435 21.11 -3.94 43.37
CA SER A 435 20.54 -5.24 42.97
C SER A 435 21.67 -6.26 42.81
N ASN A 436 22.29 -6.63 43.93
CA ASN A 436 22.99 -7.91 44.05
C ASN A 436 22.79 -8.41 45.48
N GLY A 437 22.01 -9.47 45.61
CA GLY A 437 21.94 -10.21 46.87
C GLY A 437 20.56 -10.70 47.23
N ALA A 438 20.14 -11.82 46.65
CA ALA A 438 19.46 -12.88 47.40
C ALA A 438 19.24 -14.10 46.50
N HIS A 439 20.22 -14.98 46.48
CA HIS A 439 20.06 -16.41 46.31
C HIS A 439 19.36 -16.97 47.54
N LEU A 440 18.40 -17.91 47.36
CA LEU A 440 18.12 -19.09 48.18
C LEU A 440 16.89 -19.80 47.61
N SER A 441 17.09 -20.90 46.91
CA SER A 441 16.89 -22.32 47.32
C SER A 441 15.49 -22.69 47.84
N GLY A 442 14.91 -23.76 47.25
CA GLY A 442 13.77 -24.54 47.76
C GLY A 442 12.92 -25.15 46.66
N SER A 443 13.25 -26.17 46.10
CA SER A 443 12.94 -27.60 46.13
C SER A 443 11.50 -28.00 46.51
N THR A 444 10.96 -28.97 45.68
CA THR A 444 9.91 -29.96 45.92
C THR A 444 8.45 -29.52 45.93
N LYS A 445 7.67 -29.92 44.96
CA LYS A 445 7.06 -31.24 44.64
C LYS A 445 6.37 -31.13 43.28
#